data_70b3e2162b04a7b7c57f72337cd22927
#
_entry.id   70b3e2162b04a7b7c57f72337cd22927
#
_cell.length_a   1.000
_cell.length_b   1.000
_cell.length_c   1.000
_cell.angle_alpha   90.00
_cell.angle_beta   90.00
_cell.angle_gamma   90.00
#
_symmetry.space_group_name_H-M   'P 1'
#
loop_
_entity.id
_entity.type
_entity.pdbx_description
1 polymer ?
#
loop_
_entity_poly.entity_id
_entity_poly.type
_entity_poly.pdbx_seq_one_letter_code
_entity_poly.pdbx_strand_id
1 'polypeptide(L)'
;MSEPLLEVSQLYCERDDRVLFSDLGFTLSAGEIVQIEGQNGSGKTTLLRILCGLSRNYDGEIRWRGVPVQDAREQFCSEMLYFGHQAGVKAVLTPEENLRWYAALYPGIAVTDIQAALQQVGLRGYEDVPCHSLSAGQNRRVSLARLYLSRAPLWILDEPFTAIDKQGVAAKEQLLLEHARRGGSVILTTHHELGIHGPVRKINLDQLAGTSA
;
A
#
# COMPACT_ATOMS: atom_id res chain seq x y z
N MET A 1 -24.06 -11.07 5.11
CA MET A 1 -22.97 -10.42 4.35
C MET A 1 -22.15 -9.65 5.38
N SER A 2 -20.85 -9.85 5.46
CA SER A 2 -19.99 -9.09 6.36
C SER A 2 -19.96 -7.63 5.94
N GLU A 3 -19.98 -6.70 6.88
CA GLU A 3 -19.82 -5.27 6.59
C GLU A 3 -18.47 -5.03 5.89
N PRO A 4 -18.45 -4.16 4.86
CA PRO A 4 -17.21 -3.82 4.18
C PRO A 4 -16.24 -3.09 5.12
N LEU A 5 -14.94 -3.33 4.96
CA LEU A 5 -13.91 -2.61 5.71
C LEU A 5 -13.74 -1.18 5.19
N LEU A 6 -13.74 -1.01 3.87
CA LEU A 6 -13.63 0.28 3.20
C LEU A 6 -14.77 0.42 2.21
N GLU A 7 -15.41 1.55 2.20
CA GLU A 7 -16.42 1.93 1.23
C GLU A 7 -16.01 3.24 0.56
N VAL A 8 -16.08 3.25 -0.76
CA VAL A 8 -15.75 4.40 -1.59
C VAL A 8 -16.97 4.69 -2.43
N SER A 9 -17.47 5.93 -2.40
CA SER A 9 -18.71 6.31 -3.07
C SER A 9 -18.52 7.63 -3.82
N GLN A 10 -18.90 7.61 -5.11
CA GLN A 10 -18.99 8.78 -5.98
C GLN A 10 -17.70 9.64 -5.99
N LEU A 11 -16.52 9.00 -5.92
CA LEU A 11 -15.28 9.75 -5.98
C LEU A 11 -15.10 10.41 -7.34
N TYR A 12 -14.87 11.72 -7.27
CA TYR A 12 -14.44 12.56 -8.38
C TYR A 12 -13.10 13.18 -8.06
N CYS A 13 -12.19 13.17 -9.02
CA CYS A 13 -10.90 13.84 -8.91
C CYS A 13 -10.48 14.42 -10.25
N GLU A 14 -10.10 15.69 -10.21
CA GLU A 14 -9.54 16.43 -11.33
C GLU A 14 -8.17 16.97 -10.97
N ARG A 15 -7.27 17.02 -11.93
CA ARG A 15 -5.94 17.58 -11.78
C ARG A 15 -5.48 18.21 -13.09
N ASP A 16 -5.02 19.46 -13.04
CA ASP A 16 -4.49 20.19 -14.18
C ASP A 16 -5.51 20.21 -15.36
N ASP A 17 -6.79 20.55 -15.07
CA ASP A 17 -7.92 20.59 -16.00
C ASP A 17 -8.24 19.22 -16.66
N ARG A 18 -7.75 18.13 -16.07
CA ARG A 18 -8.01 16.77 -16.53
C ARG A 18 -8.75 15.97 -15.45
N VAL A 19 -9.92 15.44 -15.80
CA VAL A 19 -10.64 14.49 -14.95
C VAL A 19 -9.89 13.17 -14.95
N LEU A 20 -9.41 12.74 -13.78
CA LEU A 20 -8.71 11.46 -13.59
C LEU A 20 -9.71 10.31 -13.44
N PHE A 21 -10.77 10.54 -12.66
CA PHE A 21 -11.89 9.61 -12.52
C PHE A 21 -13.12 10.35 -12.03
N SER A 22 -14.29 9.86 -12.44
CA SER A 22 -15.60 10.37 -12.03
C SER A 22 -16.49 9.20 -11.62
N ASP A 23 -17.35 9.43 -10.63
CA ASP A 23 -18.30 8.43 -10.09
C ASP A 23 -17.64 7.08 -9.70
N LEU A 24 -16.39 7.12 -9.25
CA LEU A 24 -15.69 5.93 -8.79
C LEU A 24 -16.29 5.46 -7.47
N GLY A 25 -16.84 4.25 -7.47
CA GLY A 25 -17.37 3.60 -6.29
C GLY A 25 -16.95 2.14 -6.20
N PHE A 26 -16.55 1.71 -5.01
CA PHE A 26 -16.29 0.30 -4.69
C PHE A 26 -16.27 0.07 -3.18
N THR A 27 -16.40 -1.19 -2.80
CA THR A 27 -16.22 -1.64 -1.42
C THR A 27 -15.00 -2.56 -1.33
N LEU A 28 -14.41 -2.69 -0.15
CA LEU A 28 -13.35 -3.63 0.15
C LEU A 28 -13.74 -4.43 1.39
N SER A 29 -13.80 -5.74 1.25
CA SER A 29 -14.10 -6.65 2.35
C SER A 29 -12.84 -7.23 2.99
N ALA A 30 -12.97 -7.78 4.21
CA ALA A 30 -11.87 -8.48 4.86
C ALA A 30 -11.39 -9.67 4.00
N GLY A 31 -10.07 -9.82 3.88
CA GLY A 31 -9.45 -10.88 3.08
C GLY A 31 -9.42 -10.62 1.57
N GLU A 32 -9.82 -9.43 1.12
CA GLU A 32 -9.87 -9.10 -0.31
C GLU A 32 -8.59 -8.43 -0.79
N ILE A 33 -8.17 -8.77 -2.02
CA ILE A 33 -7.08 -8.09 -2.74
C ILE A 33 -7.68 -7.37 -3.94
N VAL A 34 -7.49 -6.06 -4.01
CA VAL A 34 -7.94 -5.20 -5.11
C VAL A 34 -6.74 -4.64 -5.84
N GLN A 35 -6.66 -4.88 -7.15
CA GLN A 35 -5.67 -4.29 -8.04
C GLN A 35 -6.29 -3.11 -8.78
N ILE A 36 -5.68 -1.94 -8.66
CA ILE A 36 -6.04 -0.75 -9.44
C ILE A 36 -5.23 -0.76 -10.73
N GLU A 37 -5.90 -0.87 -11.85
CA GLU A 37 -5.33 -0.87 -13.20
C GLU A 37 -5.59 0.47 -13.91
N GLY A 38 -4.85 0.72 -14.98
CA GLY A 38 -4.99 1.89 -15.85
C GLY A 38 -3.65 2.31 -16.45
N GLN A 39 -3.67 3.10 -17.50
CA GLN A 39 -2.48 3.63 -18.17
C GLN A 39 -1.63 4.52 -17.25
N ASN A 40 -0.40 4.84 -17.67
CA ASN A 40 0.40 5.84 -16.98
C ASN A 40 -0.29 7.19 -17.04
N GLY A 41 -0.41 7.85 -15.88
CA GLY A 41 -1.15 9.11 -15.77
C GLY A 41 -2.67 8.96 -15.60
N SER A 42 -3.23 7.76 -15.49
CA SER A 42 -4.67 7.55 -15.23
C SER A 42 -5.13 7.91 -13.82
N GLY A 43 -4.22 8.31 -12.93
CA GLY A 43 -4.58 8.71 -11.56
C GLY A 43 -4.40 7.61 -10.50
N LYS A 44 -3.80 6.44 -10.80
CA LYS A 44 -3.59 5.34 -9.84
C LYS A 44 -2.96 5.81 -8.51
N THR A 45 -1.79 6.43 -8.57
CA THR A 45 -1.10 6.98 -7.38
C THR A 45 -1.95 8.06 -6.69
N THR A 46 -2.67 8.90 -7.46
CA THR A 46 -3.58 9.91 -6.91
C THR A 46 -4.70 9.24 -6.12
N LEU A 47 -5.35 8.22 -6.67
CA LEU A 47 -6.38 7.45 -5.97
C LEU A 47 -5.82 6.84 -4.67
N LEU A 48 -4.66 6.16 -4.71
CA LEU A 48 -4.08 5.59 -3.51
C LEU A 48 -3.78 6.67 -2.45
N ARG A 49 -3.31 7.85 -2.85
CA ARG A 49 -3.07 8.97 -1.92
C ARG A 49 -4.37 9.52 -1.32
N ILE A 50 -5.45 9.55 -2.09
CA ILE A 50 -6.79 9.92 -1.60
C ILE A 50 -7.25 8.87 -0.57
N LEU A 51 -7.19 7.59 -0.91
CA LEU A 51 -7.58 6.49 -0.02
C LEU A 51 -6.79 6.48 1.28
N CYS A 52 -5.52 6.90 1.27
CA CYS A 52 -4.69 7.04 2.48
C CYS A 52 -4.94 8.32 3.28
N GLY A 53 -5.82 9.21 2.81
CA GLY A 53 -6.03 10.53 3.41
C GLY A 53 -4.84 11.49 3.27
N LEU A 54 -3.92 11.23 2.31
CA LEU A 54 -2.78 12.08 1.99
C LEU A 54 -3.12 13.17 0.97
N SER A 55 -4.23 13.06 0.26
CA SER A 55 -4.80 14.08 -0.62
C SER A 55 -6.24 14.35 -0.21
N ARG A 56 -6.63 15.62 -0.20
CA ARG A 56 -8.01 16.06 0.07
C ARG A 56 -8.67 16.67 -1.16
N ASN A 57 -7.98 16.65 -2.30
CA ASN A 57 -8.48 17.24 -3.54
C ASN A 57 -9.32 16.20 -4.30
N TYR A 58 -10.52 15.97 -3.81
CA TYR A 58 -11.53 15.08 -4.38
C TYR A 58 -12.91 15.41 -3.83
N ASP A 59 -13.95 15.05 -4.57
CA ASP A 59 -15.33 15.00 -4.11
C ASP A 59 -15.75 13.54 -3.90
N GLY A 60 -16.82 13.32 -3.14
CA GLY A 60 -17.31 11.98 -2.79
C GLY A 60 -16.98 11.58 -1.35
N GLU A 61 -17.22 10.33 -1.00
CA GLU A 61 -17.11 9.86 0.37
C GLU A 61 -16.27 8.58 0.46
N ILE A 62 -15.45 8.49 1.53
CA ILE A 62 -14.69 7.29 1.91
C ILE A 62 -15.05 6.98 3.36
N ARG A 63 -15.50 5.74 3.61
CA ARG A 63 -15.82 5.24 4.94
C ARG A 63 -14.91 4.07 5.31
N TRP A 64 -14.45 4.08 6.54
CA TRP A 64 -13.74 2.98 7.17
C TRP A 64 -14.64 2.36 8.23
N ARG A 65 -15.00 1.08 8.08
CA ARG A 65 -15.91 0.37 8.97
C ARG A 65 -17.24 1.17 9.20
N GLY A 66 -17.80 1.69 8.11
CA GLY A 66 -19.04 2.47 8.14
C GLY A 66 -18.92 3.92 8.62
N VAL A 67 -17.73 4.35 9.12
CA VAL A 67 -17.51 5.72 9.60
C VAL A 67 -16.74 6.53 8.57
N PRO A 68 -17.13 7.77 8.23
CA PRO A 68 -16.34 8.62 7.34
C PRO A 68 -14.89 8.74 7.81
N VAL A 69 -13.92 8.53 6.92
CA VAL A 69 -12.47 8.54 7.26
C VAL A 69 -12.06 9.87 7.90
N GLN A 70 -12.73 10.95 7.56
CA GLN A 70 -12.48 12.28 8.14
C GLN A 70 -12.79 12.32 9.65
N ASP A 71 -13.82 11.59 10.09
CA ASP A 71 -14.29 11.54 11.46
C ASP A 71 -13.54 10.48 12.30
N ALA A 72 -12.99 9.44 11.64
CA ALA A 72 -12.26 8.34 12.27
C ALA A 72 -10.77 8.33 11.90
N ARG A 73 -10.17 9.49 11.60
CA ARG A 73 -8.83 9.61 11.02
C ARG A 73 -7.74 8.91 11.83
N GLU A 74 -7.74 9.06 13.14
CA GLU A 74 -6.72 8.45 14.00
C GLU A 74 -6.80 6.91 13.94
N GLN A 75 -8.00 6.37 14.11
CA GLN A 75 -8.24 4.93 14.00
C GLN A 75 -7.85 4.42 12.61
N PHE A 76 -8.31 5.07 11.56
CA PHE A 76 -8.00 4.69 10.17
C PHE A 76 -6.49 4.66 9.93
N CYS A 77 -5.76 5.72 10.33
CA CYS A 77 -4.31 5.78 10.16
C CYS A 77 -3.57 4.70 10.96
N SER A 78 -4.08 4.31 12.15
CA SER A 78 -3.47 3.24 12.96
C SER A 78 -3.72 1.85 12.39
N GLU A 79 -4.81 1.67 11.63
CA GLU A 79 -5.22 0.41 11.01
C GLU A 79 -4.80 0.28 9.53
N MET A 80 -4.01 1.22 9.01
CA MET A 80 -3.59 1.24 7.61
C MET A 80 -2.06 1.33 7.49
N LEU A 81 -1.49 0.52 6.57
CA LEU A 81 -0.11 0.68 6.11
C LEU A 81 -0.12 1.19 4.67
N TYR A 82 0.52 2.34 4.45
CA TYR A 82 0.78 2.87 3.11
C TYR A 82 2.23 2.63 2.70
N PHE A 83 2.40 2.02 1.52
CA PHE A 83 3.68 1.89 0.82
C PHE A 83 3.61 2.68 -0.48
N GLY A 84 4.20 3.87 -0.50
CA GLY A 84 4.18 4.76 -1.66
C GLY A 84 5.33 4.53 -2.64
N HIS A 85 5.33 5.30 -3.72
CA HIS A 85 6.38 5.27 -4.73
C HIS A 85 7.77 5.58 -4.17
N GLN A 86 7.88 6.54 -3.26
CA GLN A 86 9.11 6.82 -2.54
C GLN A 86 9.30 5.85 -1.37
N ALA A 87 10.51 5.42 -1.13
CA ALA A 87 10.83 4.45 -0.09
C ALA A 87 10.46 4.93 1.34
N GLY A 88 10.41 6.23 1.59
CA GLY A 88 10.08 6.78 2.91
C GLY A 88 11.09 6.38 3.99
N VAL A 89 12.33 6.13 3.58
CA VAL A 89 13.46 5.73 4.43
C VAL A 89 14.24 6.98 4.83
N LYS A 90 14.60 7.07 6.10
CA LYS A 90 15.46 8.14 6.62
C LYS A 90 16.91 7.82 6.26
N ALA A 91 17.50 8.59 5.37
CA ALA A 91 18.81 8.32 4.78
C ALA A 91 19.96 8.28 5.80
N VAL A 92 19.86 9.04 6.89
CA VAL A 92 20.88 9.11 7.96
C VAL A 92 20.83 7.92 8.91
N LEU A 93 19.72 7.18 8.93
CA LEU A 93 19.53 6.01 9.78
C LEU A 93 19.93 4.72 9.01
N THR A 94 20.27 3.68 9.76
CA THR A 94 20.49 2.33 9.23
C THR A 94 19.15 1.65 8.91
N PRO A 95 19.12 0.54 8.17
CA PRO A 95 17.91 -0.29 7.97
C PRO A 95 17.25 -0.70 9.28
N GLU A 96 18.05 -1.18 10.25
CA GLU A 96 17.54 -1.59 11.57
C GLU A 96 16.91 -0.41 12.32
N GLU A 97 17.56 0.76 12.35
CA GLU A 97 17.04 1.97 13.00
C GLU A 97 15.77 2.48 12.34
N ASN A 98 15.69 2.46 11.01
CA ASN A 98 14.47 2.81 10.26
C ASN A 98 13.29 1.90 10.66
N LEU A 99 13.53 0.60 10.75
CA LEU A 99 12.48 -0.35 11.15
C LEU A 99 12.16 -0.28 12.64
N ARG A 100 13.12 0.00 13.52
CA ARG A 100 12.87 0.27 14.94
C ARG A 100 11.97 1.49 15.13
N TRP A 101 12.21 2.55 14.37
CA TRP A 101 11.36 3.74 14.39
C TRP A 101 9.93 3.40 13.97
N TYR A 102 9.75 2.57 12.93
CA TYR A 102 8.44 2.08 12.52
C TYR A 102 7.82 1.17 13.58
N ALA A 103 8.59 0.22 14.13
CA ALA A 103 8.13 -0.72 15.14
C ALA A 103 7.66 -0.04 16.44
N ALA A 104 8.23 1.13 16.77
CA ALA A 104 7.81 1.92 17.94
C ALA A 104 6.34 2.39 17.86
N LEU A 105 5.74 2.42 16.67
CA LEU A 105 4.32 2.70 16.49
C LEU A 105 3.42 1.49 16.82
N TYR A 106 4.00 0.29 16.93
CA TYR A 106 3.27 -0.97 17.12
C TYR A 106 3.86 -1.77 18.28
N PRO A 107 3.19 -1.81 19.44
CA PRO A 107 3.69 -2.55 20.60
C PRO A 107 3.94 -4.03 20.29
N GLY A 108 5.03 -4.58 20.84
CA GLY A 108 5.35 -6.01 20.79
C GLY A 108 6.10 -6.49 19.55
N ILE A 109 6.69 -5.58 18.76
CA ILE A 109 7.67 -5.94 17.71
C ILE A 109 9.06 -6.00 18.37
N ALA A 110 9.68 -7.18 18.35
CA ALA A 110 11.03 -7.37 18.91
C ALA A 110 12.13 -7.05 17.87
N VAL A 111 13.36 -6.87 18.35
CA VAL A 111 14.53 -6.67 17.46
C VAL A 111 14.75 -7.87 16.55
N THR A 112 14.50 -9.08 17.05
CA THR A 112 14.57 -10.32 16.27
C THR A 112 13.59 -10.33 15.08
N ASP A 113 12.41 -9.73 15.24
CA ASP A 113 11.42 -9.60 14.15
C ASP A 113 11.96 -8.65 13.06
N ILE A 114 12.62 -7.56 13.48
CA ILE A 114 13.23 -6.59 12.56
C ILE A 114 14.34 -7.27 11.75
N GLN A 115 15.21 -8.03 12.39
CA GLN A 115 16.29 -8.77 11.74
C GLN A 115 15.73 -9.81 10.76
N ALA A 116 14.70 -10.56 11.17
CA ALA A 116 14.00 -11.49 10.30
C ALA A 116 13.37 -10.78 9.08
N ALA A 117 12.74 -9.63 9.27
CA ALA A 117 12.16 -8.84 8.19
C ALA A 117 13.22 -8.34 7.19
N LEU A 118 14.38 -7.89 7.67
CA LEU A 118 15.52 -7.50 6.83
C LEU A 118 16.06 -8.68 6.03
N GLN A 119 16.16 -9.85 6.65
CA GLN A 119 16.55 -11.08 5.96
C GLN A 119 15.56 -11.46 4.84
N GLN A 120 14.24 -11.35 5.08
CA GLN A 120 13.20 -11.65 4.10
C GLN A 120 13.28 -10.75 2.85
N VAL A 121 13.79 -9.54 2.98
CA VAL A 121 13.98 -8.63 1.85
C VAL A 121 15.41 -8.66 1.27
N GLY A 122 16.25 -9.61 1.71
CA GLY A 122 17.61 -9.78 1.21
C GLY A 122 18.57 -8.66 1.64
N LEU A 123 18.40 -8.15 2.85
CA LEU A 123 19.26 -7.13 3.45
C LEU A 123 20.06 -7.65 4.65
N ARG A 124 20.25 -8.97 4.75
CA ARG A 124 21.14 -9.57 5.73
C ARG A 124 22.57 -9.08 5.52
N GLY A 125 23.21 -8.57 6.60
CA GLY A 125 24.54 -7.97 6.57
C GLY A 125 24.57 -6.49 6.21
N TYR A 126 23.41 -5.86 6.03
CA TYR A 126 23.27 -4.42 5.80
C TYR A 126 22.57 -3.70 6.96
N GLU A 127 22.31 -4.39 8.07
CA GLU A 127 21.51 -3.91 9.19
C GLU A 127 22.04 -2.58 9.75
N ASP A 128 23.36 -2.45 9.84
CA ASP A 128 24.08 -1.30 10.42
C ASP A 128 24.66 -0.33 9.38
N VAL A 129 24.39 -0.55 8.09
CA VAL A 129 24.90 0.33 7.01
C VAL A 129 23.97 1.53 6.86
N PRO A 130 24.42 2.79 6.99
CA PRO A 130 23.56 3.95 6.80
C PRO A 130 22.85 3.95 5.44
N CYS A 131 21.57 4.27 5.42
CA CYS A 131 20.72 4.14 4.23
C CYS A 131 21.17 5.06 3.08
N HIS A 132 21.86 6.17 3.34
CA HIS A 132 22.44 7.00 2.27
C HIS A 132 23.54 6.27 1.48
N SER A 133 24.18 5.25 2.04
CA SER A 133 25.19 4.42 1.36
C SER A 133 24.57 3.25 0.62
N LEU A 134 23.28 3.01 0.76
CA LEU A 134 22.56 1.95 0.07
C LEU A 134 22.09 2.41 -1.32
N SER A 135 22.00 1.48 -2.26
CA SER A 135 21.37 1.71 -3.56
C SER A 135 19.87 2.04 -3.41
N ALA A 136 19.28 2.66 -4.44
CA ALA A 136 17.84 2.93 -4.47
C ALA A 136 17.00 1.63 -4.29
N GLY A 137 17.43 0.52 -4.90
CA GLY A 137 16.78 -0.78 -4.74
C GLY A 137 16.90 -1.34 -3.32
N GLN A 138 18.05 -1.16 -2.65
CA GLN A 138 18.22 -1.56 -1.25
C GLN A 138 17.34 -0.71 -0.32
N ASN A 139 17.30 0.60 -0.52
CA ASN A 139 16.40 1.49 0.22
C ASN A 139 14.91 1.10 0.04
N ARG A 140 14.53 0.74 -1.18
CA ARG A 140 13.19 0.22 -1.46
C ARG A 140 12.90 -1.06 -0.67
N ARG A 141 13.87 -1.96 -0.56
CA ARG A 141 13.76 -3.20 0.23
C ARG A 141 13.65 -2.92 1.74
N VAL A 142 14.36 -1.91 2.27
CA VAL A 142 14.16 -1.46 3.66
C VAL A 142 12.70 -1.07 3.90
N SER A 143 12.12 -0.28 2.98
CA SER A 143 10.72 0.10 3.06
C SER A 143 9.77 -1.09 2.99
N LEU A 144 10.04 -2.07 2.12
CA LEU A 144 9.26 -3.30 1.98
C LEU A 144 9.32 -4.21 3.21
N ALA A 145 10.42 -4.18 3.98
CA ALA A 145 10.54 -4.93 5.22
C ALA A 145 9.44 -4.59 6.24
N ARG A 146 8.86 -3.39 6.17
CA ARG A 146 7.72 -2.99 7.01
C ARG A 146 6.48 -3.88 6.82
N LEU A 147 6.29 -4.47 5.64
CA LEU A 147 5.17 -5.38 5.39
C LEU A 147 5.25 -6.64 6.26
N TYR A 148 6.46 -7.13 6.55
CA TYR A 148 6.68 -8.30 7.42
C TYR A 148 6.45 -7.98 8.90
N LEU A 149 6.50 -6.71 9.29
CA LEU A 149 6.29 -6.23 10.65
C LEU A 149 4.86 -5.72 10.88
N SER A 150 4.14 -5.40 9.81
CA SER A 150 2.84 -4.74 9.90
C SER A 150 1.75 -5.66 10.42
N ARG A 151 0.97 -5.13 11.36
CA ARG A 151 -0.27 -5.73 11.86
C ARG A 151 -1.52 -4.99 11.36
N ALA A 152 -1.33 -3.96 10.51
CA ALA A 152 -2.42 -3.16 9.98
C ALA A 152 -3.35 -4.03 9.12
N PRO A 153 -4.67 -4.02 9.34
CA PRO A 153 -5.62 -4.80 8.55
C PRO A 153 -5.76 -4.33 7.10
N LEU A 154 -5.40 -3.08 6.79
CA LEU A 154 -5.42 -2.53 5.44
C LEU A 154 -4.01 -2.20 4.95
N TRP A 155 -3.64 -2.76 3.80
CA TRP A 155 -2.42 -2.37 3.08
C TRP A 155 -2.78 -1.66 1.78
N ILE A 156 -2.21 -0.48 1.57
CA ILE A 156 -2.32 0.30 0.34
C ILE A 156 -0.91 0.44 -0.25
N LEU A 157 -0.68 -0.17 -1.41
CA LEU A 157 0.65 -0.40 -1.96
C LEU A 157 0.77 0.18 -3.37
N ASP A 158 1.67 1.16 -3.55
CA ASP A 158 1.96 1.78 -4.84
C ASP A 158 3.20 1.15 -5.48
N GLU A 159 2.99 0.34 -6.52
CA GLU A 159 4.02 -0.38 -7.27
C GLU A 159 4.99 -1.20 -6.39
N PRO A 160 4.49 -2.13 -5.54
CA PRO A 160 5.36 -2.84 -4.57
C PRO A 160 6.35 -3.80 -5.23
N PHE A 161 6.18 -4.15 -6.52
CA PHE A 161 7.01 -5.09 -7.25
C PHE A 161 8.12 -4.44 -8.09
N THR A 162 8.19 -3.11 -8.11
CA THR A 162 9.22 -2.38 -8.88
C THR A 162 10.62 -2.65 -8.32
N ALA A 163 11.59 -2.86 -9.22
CA ALA A 163 13.01 -3.12 -8.92
C ALA A 163 13.28 -4.39 -8.07
N ILE A 164 12.50 -5.43 -8.30
CA ILE A 164 12.61 -6.72 -7.62
C ILE A 164 12.79 -7.83 -8.65
N ASP A 165 13.60 -8.83 -8.33
CA ASP A 165 13.77 -10.02 -9.16
C ASP A 165 12.57 -10.97 -9.08
N LYS A 166 12.52 -11.96 -9.97
CA LYS A 166 11.40 -12.92 -10.04
C LYS A 166 11.17 -13.67 -8.73
N GLN A 167 12.23 -14.01 -8.00
CA GLN A 167 12.11 -14.74 -6.73
C GLN A 167 11.53 -13.83 -5.64
N GLY A 168 11.96 -12.58 -5.58
CA GLY A 168 11.41 -11.58 -4.68
C GLY A 168 9.94 -11.22 -4.98
N VAL A 169 9.53 -11.26 -6.25
CA VAL A 169 8.12 -11.09 -6.66
C VAL A 169 7.28 -12.21 -6.07
N ALA A 170 7.63 -13.48 -6.29
CA ALA A 170 6.89 -14.63 -5.78
C ALA A 170 6.76 -14.61 -4.24
N ALA A 171 7.83 -14.24 -3.53
CA ALA A 171 7.80 -14.11 -2.07
C ALA A 171 6.80 -13.03 -1.61
N LYS A 172 6.70 -11.92 -2.34
CA LYS A 172 5.75 -10.85 -2.01
C LYS A 172 4.31 -11.21 -2.34
N GLU A 173 4.07 -11.86 -3.47
CA GLU A 173 2.74 -12.38 -3.79
C GLU A 173 2.24 -13.33 -2.69
N GLN A 174 3.12 -14.22 -2.21
CA GLN A 174 2.81 -15.09 -1.09
C GLN A 174 2.50 -14.30 0.19
N LEU A 175 3.27 -13.24 0.48
CA LEU A 175 3.02 -12.36 1.63
C LEU A 175 1.66 -11.66 1.55
N LEU A 176 1.25 -11.17 0.36
CA LEU A 176 -0.07 -10.57 0.16
C LEU A 176 -1.20 -11.61 0.40
N LEU A 177 -1.01 -12.84 -0.12
CA LEU A 177 -1.96 -13.94 0.09
C LEU A 177 -2.08 -14.32 1.57
N GLU A 178 -0.96 -14.40 2.28
CA GLU A 178 -0.98 -14.71 3.72
C GLU A 178 -1.66 -13.61 4.53
N HIS A 179 -1.44 -12.34 4.17
CA HIS A 179 -2.13 -11.22 4.79
C HIS A 179 -3.64 -11.33 4.57
N ALA A 180 -4.08 -11.57 3.33
CA ALA A 180 -5.49 -11.74 3.00
C ALA A 180 -6.14 -12.94 3.73
N ARG A 181 -5.45 -14.10 3.79
CA ARG A 181 -5.94 -15.28 4.51
C ARG A 181 -6.11 -15.08 6.02
N ARG A 182 -5.35 -14.14 6.59
CA ARG A 182 -5.47 -13.74 8.01
C ARG A 182 -6.57 -12.69 8.24
N GLY A 183 -7.35 -12.35 7.20
CA GLY A 183 -8.43 -11.36 7.24
C GLY A 183 -7.98 -9.93 6.96
N GLY A 184 -6.71 -9.70 6.63
CA GLY A 184 -6.25 -8.41 6.14
C GLY A 184 -6.72 -8.16 4.71
N SER A 185 -6.64 -6.92 4.25
CA SER A 185 -7.06 -6.54 2.89
C SER A 185 -6.00 -5.69 2.21
N VAL A 186 -5.92 -5.78 0.90
CA VAL A 186 -4.89 -5.09 0.12
C VAL A 186 -5.51 -4.32 -1.03
N ILE A 187 -5.11 -3.08 -1.21
CA ILE A 187 -5.30 -2.30 -2.43
C ILE A 187 -3.92 -2.04 -3.01
N LEU A 188 -3.68 -2.40 -4.27
CA LEU A 188 -2.38 -2.16 -4.88
C LEU A 188 -2.47 -1.69 -6.33
N THR A 189 -1.44 -0.97 -6.75
CA THR A 189 -1.14 -0.73 -8.16
C THR A 189 0.05 -1.60 -8.57
N THR A 190 0.05 -2.12 -9.77
CA THR A 190 1.22 -2.78 -10.34
C THR A 190 1.08 -2.92 -11.85
N HIS A 191 2.23 -2.87 -12.55
CA HIS A 191 2.34 -3.26 -13.95
C HIS A 191 2.74 -4.75 -14.10
N HIS A 192 3.03 -5.40 -12.98
CA HIS A 192 3.31 -6.83 -12.96
C HIS A 192 2.01 -7.63 -13.01
N GLU A 193 1.97 -8.65 -13.86
CA GLU A 193 0.87 -9.61 -13.87
C GLU A 193 0.99 -10.50 -12.63
N LEU A 194 0.01 -10.37 -11.72
CA LEU A 194 0.03 -11.12 -10.47
C LEU A 194 -0.20 -12.61 -10.74
N GLY A 195 0.78 -13.43 -10.38
CA GLY A 195 0.68 -14.91 -10.40
C GLY A 195 -0.13 -15.47 -9.23
N ILE A 196 -0.91 -14.64 -8.56
CA ILE A 196 -1.72 -15.01 -7.41
C ILE A 196 -2.87 -15.92 -7.84
N HIS A 197 -2.84 -17.18 -7.41
CA HIS A 197 -3.98 -18.09 -7.54
C HIS A 197 -5.03 -17.77 -6.46
N GLY A 198 -5.94 -16.83 -6.75
CA GLY A 198 -6.99 -16.38 -5.84
C GLY A 198 -7.81 -15.23 -6.43
N PRO A 199 -8.92 -14.84 -5.82
CA PRO A 199 -9.74 -13.76 -6.33
C PRO A 199 -9.03 -12.41 -6.08
N VAL A 200 -8.28 -11.95 -7.09
CA VAL A 200 -7.85 -10.56 -7.17
C VAL A 200 -8.91 -9.81 -7.97
N ARG A 201 -9.60 -8.89 -7.32
CA ARG A 201 -10.54 -8.03 -8.02
C ARG A 201 -9.80 -6.86 -8.67
N LYS A 202 -10.12 -6.59 -9.93
CA LYS A 202 -9.50 -5.52 -10.70
C LYS A 202 -10.46 -4.34 -10.86
N ILE A 203 -9.94 -3.13 -10.67
CA ILE A 203 -10.64 -1.87 -10.93
C ILE A 203 -9.82 -1.11 -11.96
N ASN A 204 -10.39 -0.87 -13.13
CA ASN A 204 -9.72 -0.18 -14.22
C ASN A 204 -10.14 1.29 -14.26
N LEU A 205 -9.21 2.21 -13.98
CA LEU A 205 -9.48 3.65 -13.98
C LEU A 205 -9.71 4.22 -15.37
N ASP A 206 -9.17 3.59 -16.44
CA ASP A 206 -9.36 4.09 -17.80
C ASP A 206 -10.84 4.03 -18.23
N GLN A 207 -11.65 3.17 -17.60
CA GLN A 207 -13.09 3.06 -17.85
C GLN A 207 -13.91 4.12 -17.08
N LEU A 208 -13.30 4.79 -16.13
CA LEU A 208 -13.90 5.78 -15.22
C LEU A 208 -13.37 7.20 -15.49
N ALA A 209 -12.39 7.34 -16.38
CA ALA A 209 -11.96 8.63 -16.88
C ALA A 209 -13.12 9.27 -17.64
N GLY A 210 -13.56 10.44 -17.21
CA GLY A 210 -14.61 11.18 -17.91
C GLY A 210 -14.20 11.38 -19.36
N THR A 211 -15.07 11.01 -20.28
CA THR A 211 -14.94 11.36 -21.70
C THR A 211 -14.92 12.87 -21.74
N SER A 212 -13.75 13.44 -22.03
CA SER A 212 -13.65 14.87 -22.35
C SER A 212 -14.60 15.11 -23.54
N ALA A 213 -15.67 15.86 -23.29
CA ALA A 213 -16.56 16.35 -24.33
C ALA A 213 -15.83 17.42 -25.14
#